data_23d5cbc88e42bcc3882aad550268994e
#
_entry.id   23d5cbc88e42bcc3882aad550268994e
#
_cell.length_a   1.000
_cell.length_b   1.000
_cell.length_c   1.000
_cell.angle_alpha   90.00
_cell.angle_beta   90.00
_cell.angle_gamma   90.00
#
_symmetry.space_group_name_H-M   'P 1'
#
loop_
_entity.id
_entity.type
_entity.pdbx_description
1 polymer ?
#
loop_
_entity_poly.entity_id
_entity_poly.type
_entity_poly.pdbx_seq_one_letter_code
_entity_poly.pdbx_strand_id
1 'polypeptide(L)' 'MQELVEYLARSLVDNPDGVSVESFEEGDGSTVIELSVDEDDVGKIIGRGGRTVNALRCVVRACAAKQERRFLLDVVD' A
#
# COMPACT_ATOMS: atom_id res chain seq x y z
N MET A 1 5.84 6.28 6.14
CA MET A 1 4.67 5.67 5.45
C MET A 1 4.99 4.35 4.76
N GLN A 2 6.09 4.27 4.07
CA GLN A 2 6.50 3.05 3.38
C GLN A 2 6.62 1.84 4.31
N GLU A 3 7.21 2.03 5.47
CA GLU A 3 7.36 0.97 6.47
C GLU A 3 6.02 0.46 6.99
N LEU A 4 5.06 1.36 7.16
CA LEU A 4 3.71 0.99 7.60
C LEU A 4 3.03 0.11 6.56
N VAL A 5 3.08 0.51 5.29
CA VAL A 5 2.48 -0.26 4.20
C VAL A 5 3.12 -1.64 4.09
N GLU A 6 4.45 -1.69 4.19
CA GLU A 6 5.18 -2.95 4.17
C GLU A 6 4.76 -3.89 5.28
N TYR A 7 4.67 -3.35 6.51
CA TYR A 7 4.25 -4.14 7.67
C TYR A 7 2.84 -4.72 7.47
N LEU A 8 1.90 -3.87 7.04
CA LEU A 8 0.52 -4.30 6.84
C LEU A 8 0.42 -5.35 5.74
N ALA A 9 1.13 -5.14 4.62
CA ALA A 9 1.10 -6.09 3.52
C ALA A 9 1.68 -7.45 3.94
N ARG A 10 2.80 -7.45 4.65
CA ARG A 10 3.42 -8.68 5.12
C ARG A 10 2.52 -9.45 6.08
N SER A 11 1.68 -8.74 6.83
CA SER A 11 0.74 -9.35 7.76
C SER A 11 -0.43 -10.02 7.06
N LEU A 12 -0.71 -9.65 5.81
CA LEU A 12 -1.88 -10.11 5.07
C LEU A 12 -1.58 -11.25 4.09
N VAL A 13 -0.34 -11.36 3.62
CA VAL A 13 0.03 -12.31 2.58
C VAL A 13 0.57 -13.61 3.15
N ASP A 14 0.57 -14.65 2.31
CA ASP A 14 1.16 -15.94 2.67
C ASP A 14 2.67 -15.94 2.46
N ASN A 15 3.16 -15.16 1.51
CA ASN A 15 4.59 -15.07 1.20
C ASN A 15 5.12 -13.66 1.47
N PRO A 16 5.46 -13.36 2.74
CA PRO A 16 5.95 -12.02 3.09
C PRO A 16 7.25 -11.63 2.39
N ASP A 17 8.06 -12.60 2.01
CA ASP A 17 9.31 -12.32 1.30
C ASP A 17 9.06 -11.76 -0.11
N GLY A 18 7.85 -11.94 -0.64
CA GLY A 18 7.46 -11.39 -1.93
C GLY A 18 6.96 -9.95 -1.87
N VAL A 19 6.85 -9.37 -0.67
CA VAL A 19 6.37 -8.00 -0.51
C VAL A 19 7.48 -7.01 -0.83
N SER A 20 7.17 -6.05 -1.69
CA SER A 20 8.08 -4.96 -2.05
C SER A 20 7.29 -3.66 -2.06
N VAL A 21 7.85 -2.64 -1.45
CA VAL A 21 7.22 -1.32 -1.38
C VAL A 21 8.21 -0.28 -1.87
N GLU A 22 7.79 0.51 -2.85
CA GLU A 22 8.58 1.62 -3.37
C GLU A 22 7.77 2.90 -3.31
N SER A 23 8.45 4.03 -3.19
CA SER A 23 7.77 5.32 -3.18
C SER A 23 8.40 6.27 -4.20
N PHE A 24 7.53 7.05 -4.85
CA PHE A 24 7.93 8.00 -5.88
C PHE A 24 7.27 9.34 -5.60
N GLU A 25 8.03 10.42 -5.72
CA GLU A 25 7.47 11.76 -5.63
C GLU A 25 6.98 12.22 -7.00
N GLU A 26 5.78 12.76 -7.01
CA GLU A 26 5.19 13.34 -8.21
C GLU A 26 5.46 14.84 -8.27
N GLY A 27 5.31 15.41 -9.46
CA GLY A 27 5.57 16.83 -9.68
C GLY A 27 4.64 17.78 -8.92
N ASP A 28 3.50 17.28 -8.46
CA ASP A 28 2.52 18.08 -7.69
C ASP A 28 2.75 18.00 -6.18
N GLY A 29 3.84 17.36 -5.75
CA GLY A 29 4.16 17.23 -4.33
C GLY A 29 3.57 16.01 -3.64
N SER A 30 2.75 15.22 -4.35
CA SER A 30 2.24 13.97 -3.80
C SER A 30 3.30 12.86 -3.89
N THR A 31 3.14 11.83 -3.07
CA THR A 31 4.01 10.65 -3.08
C THR A 31 3.14 9.44 -3.42
N VAL A 32 3.56 8.69 -4.42
CA VAL A 32 2.91 7.42 -4.78
C VAL A 32 3.67 6.29 -4.11
N ILE A 33 2.95 5.44 -3.40
CA ILE A 33 3.52 4.25 -2.78
C ILE A 33 3.06 3.05 -3.60
N GLU A 34 4.01 2.36 -4.22
CA GLU A 34 3.72 1.16 -5.01
C GLU A 34 3.98 -0.08 -4.18
N LEU A 35 2.94 -0.88 -4.02
CA LEU A 35 3.01 -2.14 -3.30
C LEU A 35 2.96 -3.29 -4.30
N SER A 36 3.97 -4.14 -4.25
CA SER A 36 4.04 -5.37 -5.04
C SER A 36 4.05 -6.56 -4.09
N VAL A 37 3.34 -7.61 -4.44
CA VAL A 37 3.33 -8.86 -3.69
C VAL A 37 3.45 -10.02 -4.67
N ASP A 38 3.65 -11.22 -4.14
CA ASP A 38 3.62 -12.43 -4.95
C ASP A 38 2.28 -12.49 -5.69
N GLU A 39 2.31 -12.93 -6.94
CA GLU A 39 1.14 -13.05 -7.80
C GLU A 39 -0.01 -13.79 -7.10
N ASP A 40 0.31 -14.85 -6.36
CA ASP A 40 -0.70 -15.64 -5.65
C ASP A 40 -1.32 -14.89 -4.47
N ASP A 41 -0.71 -13.81 -4.03
CA ASP A 41 -1.16 -13.03 -2.88
C ASP A 41 -1.90 -11.75 -3.25
N VAL A 42 -1.94 -11.40 -4.53
CA VAL A 42 -2.61 -10.16 -4.98
C VAL A 42 -4.06 -10.12 -4.51
N GLY A 43 -4.78 -11.24 -4.62
CA GLY A 43 -6.16 -11.32 -4.17
C GLY A 43 -6.35 -11.04 -2.68
N LYS A 44 -5.36 -11.36 -1.86
CA LYS A 44 -5.41 -11.12 -0.41
C LYS A 44 -5.24 -9.63 -0.10
N ILE A 45 -4.45 -8.94 -0.89
CA ILE A 45 -4.25 -7.49 -0.73
C ILE A 45 -5.48 -6.73 -1.21
N ILE A 46 -6.04 -7.13 -2.34
CA ILE A 46 -7.24 -6.48 -2.88
C ILE A 46 -8.45 -6.75 -1.98
N GLY A 47 -8.63 -8.01 -1.59
CA GLY A 47 -9.77 -8.45 -0.81
C GLY A 47 -11.05 -8.53 -1.65
N ARG A 48 -12.09 -9.09 -1.06
CA ARG A 48 -13.38 -9.26 -1.74
C ARG A 48 -13.99 -7.89 -2.05
N GLY A 49 -14.24 -7.62 -3.32
CA GLY A 49 -14.82 -6.35 -3.74
C GLY A 49 -13.92 -5.14 -3.49
N GLY A 50 -12.62 -5.37 -3.28
CA GLY A 50 -11.68 -4.28 -3.03
C GLY A 50 -11.64 -3.81 -1.59
N ARG A 51 -12.26 -4.53 -0.66
CA ARG A 51 -12.39 -4.08 0.74
C ARG A 51 -11.06 -3.91 1.45
N THR A 52 -10.13 -4.85 1.24
CA THR A 52 -8.84 -4.80 1.92
C THR A 52 -8.00 -3.63 1.40
N VAL A 53 -7.89 -3.49 0.09
CA VAL A 53 -7.10 -2.40 -0.48
C VAL A 53 -7.71 -1.03 -0.14
N ASN A 54 -9.04 -0.93 -0.08
CA ASN A 54 -9.69 0.32 0.31
C ASN A 54 -9.42 0.64 1.78
N ALA A 55 -9.39 -0.37 2.65
CA ALA A 55 -9.03 -0.18 4.05
C ALA A 55 -7.59 0.29 4.19
N LEU A 56 -6.68 -0.29 3.42
CA LEU A 56 -5.27 0.15 3.41
C LEU A 56 -5.16 1.60 2.96
N ARG A 57 -5.91 1.99 1.93
CA ARG A 57 -5.94 3.38 1.47
C ARG A 57 -6.46 4.33 2.54
N CYS A 58 -7.47 3.92 3.30
CA CYS A 58 -7.98 4.73 4.41
C CYS A 58 -6.92 4.95 5.49
N VAL A 59 -6.17 3.92 5.84
CA VAL A 59 -5.08 4.05 6.82
C VAL A 59 -4.01 5.00 6.31
N VAL A 60 -3.61 4.85 5.05
CA VAL A 60 -2.59 5.71 4.42
C VAL A 60 -3.06 7.17 4.42
N ARG A 61 -4.33 7.43 4.06
CA ARG A 61 -4.88 8.79 4.07
C ARG A 61 -4.90 9.41 5.45
N ALA A 62 -5.27 8.63 6.47
CA ALA A 62 -5.31 9.12 7.84
C ALA A 62 -3.92 9.52 8.32
N CYS A 63 -2.91 8.70 8.03
CA CYS A 63 -1.54 9.01 8.38
C CYS A 63 -1.00 10.20 7.60
N ALA A 64 -1.35 10.29 6.32
CA ALA A 64 -0.93 11.41 5.46
C ALA A 64 -1.50 12.74 5.95
N ALA A 65 -2.76 12.75 6.38
CA ALA A 65 -3.41 13.95 6.92
C ALA A 65 -2.65 14.48 8.14
N LYS A 66 -2.19 13.59 9.03
CA LYS A 66 -1.41 13.98 10.19
C LYS A 66 -0.07 14.60 9.82
N GLN A 67 0.52 14.18 8.72
CA GLN A 67 1.80 14.67 8.24
C GLN A 67 1.67 15.87 7.31
N GLU A 68 0.44 16.28 7.03
CA GLU A 68 0.12 17.35 6.06
C GLU A 68 0.73 17.03 4.68
N ARG A 69 0.72 15.76 4.31
CA ARG A 69 1.26 15.27 3.04
C ARG A 69 0.19 14.50 2.29
N ARG A 70 0.43 14.30 1.01
CA ARG A 70 -0.48 13.56 0.14
C ARG A 70 0.20 12.29 -0.33
N PHE A 71 -0.37 11.16 0.07
CA PHE A 71 0.12 9.85 -0.35
C PHE A 71 -0.98 9.12 -1.11
N LEU A 72 -0.57 8.41 -2.15
CA LEU A 72 -1.45 7.56 -2.95
C LEU A 72 -0.88 6.14 -2.89
N LEU A 73 -1.74 5.17 -2.62
CA LEU A 73 -1.33 3.77 -2.59
C LEU A 73 -1.78 3.09 -3.87
N ASP A 74 -0.83 2.49 -4.56
CA ASP A 74 -1.06 1.74 -5.79
C ASP A 74 -0.57 0.30 -5.60
N VAL A 75 -1.38 -0.66 -5.99
CA VAL A 75 -1.02 -2.08 -5.94
C VAL A 75 -0.66 -2.53 -7.35
N VAL A 76 0.56 -3.02 -7.49
CA VAL A 76 1.12 -3.46 -8.77
C VAL A 76 1.10 -4.98 -8.80
N ASP A 77 0.57 -5.57 -9.85
CA ASP A 77 0.57 -7.03 -10.02
C ASP A 77 1.51 -7.49 -11.16
#